data_9d628936b3b66b132283b57ba1935962
#
_entry.id   9d628936b3b66b132283b57ba1935962
#
_cell.length_a   1.000
_cell.length_b   1.000
_cell.length_c   1.000
_cell.angle_alpha   90.00
_cell.angle_beta   90.00
_cell.angle_gamma   90.00
#
_symmetry.space_group_name_H-M   'P 1'
#
loop_
_entity.id
_entity.type
_entity.pdbx_description
1 polymer ?
#
loop_
_entity_poly.entity_id
_entity_poly.type
_entity_poly.pdbx_seq_one_letter_code
_entity_poly.pdbx_strand_id
1 'polypeptide(L)'
;MTWITDGSTDRTVELLAAYPEVTVLHDPRRGGKTAALNRALGIVRTPLVVFTDANTMLNPEAVAQVVRCFEDPAVGCVAGEKRVAGTGNTGAAATEGVYWKYESKLKELDHRLYSAVGAAGELFAVRRELWQTLREDTLLDDFVCSMLIAAQGYRIAYCKEAYALESPSADMGEEGKRKKRIAAGGLQSVWRLRKLLNPFRYGVLWFQYVSHRALRWTLTPVVLVALLPLNVALLWSGHPALYAA
;
A
#
# COMPACT_ATOMS: atom_id res chain seq x y z
N MET A 1 22.78 3.78 1.65
CA MET A 1 21.33 4.07 1.53
C MET A 1 21.13 4.98 0.32
N THR A 2 20.02 4.82 -0.45
CA THR A 2 19.74 5.70 -1.59
C THR A 2 18.54 6.58 -1.28
N TRP A 3 18.70 7.89 -1.40
CA TRP A 3 17.63 8.87 -1.24
C TRP A 3 17.25 9.44 -2.60
N ILE A 4 15.96 9.41 -2.92
CA ILE A 4 15.46 9.87 -4.22
C ILE A 4 14.66 11.14 -4.01
N THR A 5 15.01 12.18 -4.75
CA THR A 5 14.25 13.44 -4.79
C THR A 5 13.72 13.66 -6.21
N ASP A 6 12.52 14.22 -6.31
CA ASP A 6 11.78 14.37 -7.55
C ASP A 6 11.15 15.78 -7.61
N GLY A 7 11.91 16.71 -8.19
CA GLY A 7 11.52 18.12 -8.29
C GLY A 7 11.48 18.85 -6.95
N SER A 8 12.34 18.48 -5.99
CA SER A 8 12.48 19.22 -4.74
C SER A 8 13.07 20.62 -5.00
N THR A 9 12.36 21.65 -4.52
CA THR A 9 12.73 23.07 -4.67
C THR A 9 13.17 23.69 -3.34
N ASP A 10 13.16 22.92 -2.27
CA ASP A 10 13.59 23.29 -0.93
C ASP A 10 15.05 22.87 -0.66
N ARG A 11 15.50 23.02 0.56
CA ARG A 11 16.86 22.68 0.99
C ARG A 11 17.13 21.19 1.14
N THR A 12 16.22 20.29 0.70
CA THR A 12 16.37 18.84 0.88
C THR A 12 17.68 18.31 0.29
N VAL A 13 18.02 18.69 -0.94
CA VAL A 13 19.26 18.24 -1.61
C VAL A 13 20.51 18.76 -0.91
N GLU A 14 20.49 20.02 -0.48
CA GLU A 14 21.58 20.65 0.29
C GLU A 14 21.81 19.93 1.63
N LEU A 15 20.72 19.65 2.37
CA LEU A 15 20.79 18.96 3.66
C LEU A 15 21.30 17.52 3.51
N LEU A 16 20.91 16.82 2.45
CA LEU A 16 21.39 15.47 2.17
C LEU A 16 22.88 15.41 1.84
N ALA A 17 23.46 16.48 1.32
CA ALA A 17 24.90 16.55 1.05
C ALA A 17 25.78 16.46 2.32
N ALA A 18 25.21 16.71 3.50
CA ALA A 18 25.89 16.54 4.79
C ALA A 18 26.05 15.04 5.21
N TYR A 19 25.43 14.11 4.48
CA TYR A 19 25.43 12.67 4.79
C TYR A 19 26.15 11.90 3.68
N PRO A 20 27.48 11.73 3.73
CA PRO A 20 28.26 11.11 2.65
C PRO A 20 27.93 9.62 2.42
N GLU A 21 27.34 8.96 3.41
CA GLU A 21 26.87 7.56 3.32
C GLU A 21 25.56 7.42 2.52
N VAL A 22 24.90 8.53 2.17
CA VAL A 22 23.65 8.56 1.42
C VAL A 22 23.93 8.86 -0.04
N THR A 23 23.57 7.96 -0.93
CA THR A 23 23.57 8.23 -2.38
C THR A 23 22.32 9.02 -2.72
N VAL A 24 22.46 10.25 -3.17
CA VAL A 24 21.34 11.13 -3.56
C VAL A 24 21.10 11.03 -5.06
N LEU A 25 19.88 10.62 -5.44
CA LEU A 25 19.40 10.63 -6.82
C LEU A 25 18.40 11.77 -7.01
N HIS A 26 18.89 12.92 -7.44
CA HIS A 26 18.08 14.11 -7.68
C HIS A 26 17.68 14.23 -9.16
N ASP A 27 16.41 14.56 -9.42
CA ASP A 27 15.95 15.10 -10.70
C ASP A 27 15.25 16.45 -10.43
N PRO A 28 15.65 17.53 -11.10
CA PRO A 28 15.02 18.84 -10.92
C PRO A 28 13.60 18.88 -11.51
N ARG A 29 13.27 17.95 -12.42
CA ARG A 29 11.92 17.83 -12.99
C ARG A 29 11.08 16.88 -12.16
N ARG A 30 9.87 17.28 -11.87
CA ARG A 30 8.91 16.44 -11.13
C ARG A 30 8.26 15.42 -12.05
N GLY A 31 8.71 14.18 -12.01
CA GLY A 31 8.19 13.05 -12.77
C GLY A 31 7.16 12.19 -12.01
N GLY A 32 7.08 12.38 -10.70
CA GLY A 32 6.22 11.59 -9.79
C GLY A 32 6.93 10.38 -9.17
N LYS A 33 6.35 9.88 -8.07
CA LYS A 33 6.94 8.81 -7.24
C LYS A 33 7.34 7.60 -8.07
N THR A 34 6.47 7.13 -8.97
CA THR A 34 6.73 5.93 -9.77
C THR A 34 7.90 6.11 -10.74
N ALA A 35 8.03 7.28 -11.39
CA ALA A 35 9.17 7.60 -12.24
C ALA A 35 10.48 7.62 -11.42
N ALA A 36 10.44 8.22 -10.24
CA ALA A 36 11.56 8.26 -9.30
C ALA A 36 12.01 6.85 -8.87
N LEU A 37 11.07 5.97 -8.53
CA LEU A 37 11.35 4.57 -8.18
C LEU A 37 11.96 3.80 -9.35
N ASN A 38 11.41 3.91 -10.55
CA ASN A 38 11.96 3.26 -11.75
C ASN A 38 13.41 3.70 -12.01
N ARG A 39 13.70 5.00 -11.85
CA ARG A 39 15.05 5.56 -11.98
C ARG A 39 16.01 4.95 -10.96
N ALA A 40 15.59 4.84 -9.69
CA ALA A 40 16.41 4.24 -8.64
C ALA A 40 16.70 2.76 -8.91
N LEU A 41 15.70 1.98 -9.30
CA LEU A 41 15.87 0.55 -9.57
C LEU A 41 16.76 0.27 -10.78
N GLY A 42 16.92 1.24 -11.67
CA GLY A 42 17.91 1.20 -12.77
C GLY A 42 19.35 1.22 -12.26
N ILE A 43 19.61 1.79 -11.10
CA ILE A 43 20.95 2.00 -10.53
C ILE A 43 21.27 1.01 -9.41
N VAL A 44 20.30 0.70 -8.55
CA VAL A 44 20.46 -0.24 -7.42
C VAL A 44 20.86 -1.63 -7.93
N ARG A 45 21.85 -2.26 -7.27
CA ARG A 45 22.40 -3.58 -7.64
C ARG A 45 22.26 -4.64 -6.55
N THR A 46 21.78 -4.26 -5.36
CA THR A 46 21.56 -5.22 -4.27
C THR A 46 20.46 -6.22 -4.61
N PRO A 47 20.56 -7.49 -4.16
CA PRO A 47 19.56 -8.50 -4.46
C PRO A 47 18.20 -8.22 -3.85
N LEU A 48 18.18 -7.55 -2.69
CA LEU A 48 16.98 -7.09 -2.01
C LEU A 48 16.95 -5.57 -1.98
N VAL A 49 15.76 -4.99 -2.14
CA VAL A 49 15.53 -3.55 -2.08
C VAL A 49 14.41 -3.28 -1.08
N VAL A 50 14.72 -2.47 -0.07
CA VAL A 50 13.76 -2.00 0.93
C VAL A 50 13.33 -0.59 0.57
N PHE A 51 12.02 -0.36 0.50
CA PHE A 51 11.41 0.94 0.23
C PHE A 51 10.78 1.48 1.51
N THR A 52 10.97 2.77 1.75
CA THR A 52 10.32 3.50 2.84
C THR A 52 10.02 4.93 2.40
N ASP A 53 8.94 5.50 2.91
CA ASP A 53 8.62 6.90 2.68
C ASP A 53 9.49 7.80 3.60
N ALA A 54 9.83 8.99 3.12
CA ALA A 54 10.73 9.92 3.83
C ALA A 54 10.16 10.47 5.14
N ASN A 55 8.84 10.39 5.34
CA ASN A 55 8.14 10.86 6.53
C ASN A 55 7.85 9.75 7.56
N THR A 56 8.47 8.58 7.40
CA THR A 56 8.26 7.44 8.29
C THR A 56 9.52 7.11 9.07
N MET A 57 9.33 6.65 10.31
CA MET A 57 10.42 6.16 11.16
C MET A 57 10.30 4.64 11.32
N LEU A 58 11.35 3.93 10.92
CA LEU A 58 11.41 2.48 11.08
C LEU A 58 11.85 2.09 12.48
N ASN A 59 11.37 0.96 13.00
CA ASN A 59 11.99 0.39 14.20
C ASN A 59 13.40 -0.13 13.91
N PRO A 60 14.30 -0.16 14.90
CA PRO A 60 15.71 -0.50 14.70
C PRO A 60 15.96 -1.82 14.00
N GLU A 61 15.11 -2.83 14.28
CA GLU A 61 15.24 -4.18 13.72
C GLU A 61 14.50 -4.37 12.39
N ALA A 62 13.76 -3.35 11.90
CA ALA A 62 12.87 -3.48 10.74
C ALA A 62 13.53 -4.11 9.53
N VAL A 63 14.71 -3.61 9.15
CA VAL A 63 15.43 -4.12 7.97
C VAL A 63 15.86 -5.58 8.17
N ALA A 64 16.37 -5.93 9.35
CA ALA A 64 16.77 -7.30 9.67
C ALA A 64 15.58 -8.27 9.64
N GLN A 65 14.43 -7.87 10.20
CA GLN A 65 13.21 -8.67 10.17
C GLN A 65 12.68 -8.88 8.75
N VAL A 66 12.69 -7.82 7.93
CA VAL A 66 12.31 -7.91 6.52
C VAL A 66 13.22 -8.87 5.75
N VAL A 67 14.53 -8.77 5.95
CA VAL A 67 15.52 -9.63 5.26
C VAL A 67 15.31 -11.12 5.62
N ARG A 68 15.01 -11.43 6.88
CA ARG A 68 14.71 -12.80 7.31
C ARG A 68 13.52 -13.42 6.58
N CYS A 69 12.50 -12.64 6.24
CA CYS A 69 11.37 -13.16 5.47
C CYS A 69 11.76 -13.70 4.10
N PHE A 70 12.87 -13.23 3.53
CA PHE A 70 13.40 -13.72 2.24
C PHE A 70 14.23 -15.00 2.33
N GLU A 71 14.43 -15.57 3.53
CA GLU A 71 15.00 -16.92 3.69
C GLU A 71 14.07 -17.96 3.05
N ASP A 72 12.77 -17.72 3.01
CA ASP A 72 11.83 -18.48 2.18
C ASP A 72 11.96 -18.05 0.70
N PRO A 73 12.42 -18.95 -0.20
CA PRO A 73 12.57 -18.63 -1.62
C PRO A 73 11.24 -18.34 -2.33
N ALA A 74 10.10 -18.77 -1.78
CA ALA A 74 8.79 -18.47 -2.30
C ALA A 74 8.35 -17.02 -2.04
N VAL A 75 9.04 -16.31 -1.13
CA VAL A 75 8.77 -14.91 -0.83
C VAL A 75 9.48 -14.00 -1.82
N GLY A 76 8.71 -13.29 -2.63
CA GLY A 76 9.22 -12.30 -3.59
C GLY A 76 9.06 -10.85 -3.14
N CYS A 77 8.13 -10.61 -2.22
CA CYS A 77 7.87 -9.31 -1.61
C CYS A 77 7.58 -9.46 -0.12
N VAL A 78 7.96 -8.46 0.67
CA VAL A 78 7.63 -8.37 2.11
C VAL A 78 6.92 -7.05 2.35
N ALA A 79 5.76 -7.11 2.98
CA ALA A 79 5.01 -5.94 3.46
C ALA A 79 5.25 -5.77 4.96
N GLY A 80 5.74 -4.63 5.38
CA GLY A 80 5.85 -4.24 6.77
C GLY A 80 4.51 -3.77 7.37
N GLU A 81 4.53 -3.52 8.67
CA GLU A 81 3.40 -2.99 9.41
C GLU A 81 3.43 -1.46 9.42
N LYS A 82 2.29 -0.85 9.18
CA LYS A 82 2.08 0.59 9.41
C LYS A 82 1.57 0.83 10.81
N ARG A 83 2.22 1.73 11.55
CA ARG A 83 1.75 2.24 12.84
C ARG A 83 1.64 3.75 12.79
N VAL A 84 0.57 4.29 13.35
CA VAL A 84 0.37 5.73 13.48
C VAL A 84 0.82 6.16 14.87
N ALA A 85 1.75 7.12 14.95
CA ALA A 85 2.23 7.66 16.21
C ALA A 85 1.14 8.53 16.86
N GLY A 86 0.92 8.37 18.17
CA GLY A 86 0.08 9.28 18.95
C GLY A 86 -1.42 9.14 18.68
N THR A 87 -1.96 7.91 18.76
CA THR A 87 -3.42 7.71 18.85
C THR A 87 -3.93 8.24 20.18
N GLY A 88 -4.11 9.56 20.25
CA GLY A 88 -4.81 10.20 21.37
C GLY A 88 -6.27 9.75 21.38
N ASN A 89 -6.91 9.79 22.56
CA ASN A 89 -8.30 9.40 22.82
C ASN A 89 -9.37 10.33 22.18
N THR A 90 -9.07 11.03 21.08
CA THR A 90 -10.02 11.90 20.38
C THR A 90 -10.67 11.16 19.22
N GLY A 91 -11.99 11.24 19.10
CA GLY A 91 -12.87 10.41 18.26
C GLY A 91 -12.37 9.99 16.87
N ALA A 92 -11.78 10.89 16.06
CA ALA A 92 -11.24 10.56 14.74
C ALA A 92 -10.00 9.67 14.81
N ALA A 93 -9.07 9.95 15.72
CA ALA A 93 -7.86 9.15 15.92
C ALA A 93 -8.16 7.74 16.47
N ALA A 94 -9.19 7.61 17.33
CA ALA A 94 -9.65 6.31 17.83
C ALA A 94 -10.22 5.45 16.69
N THR A 95 -11.03 6.03 15.81
CA THR A 95 -11.62 5.33 14.64
C THR A 95 -10.53 4.89 13.65
N GLU A 96 -9.54 5.74 13.41
CA GLU A 96 -8.38 5.40 12.56
C GLU A 96 -7.57 4.25 13.17
N GLY A 97 -7.35 4.25 14.49
CA GLY A 97 -6.66 3.19 15.20
C GLY A 97 -7.38 1.83 15.11
N VAL A 98 -8.72 1.80 15.20
CA VAL A 98 -9.52 0.58 15.02
C VAL A 98 -9.42 0.06 13.58
N TYR A 99 -9.52 0.96 12.60
CA TYR A 99 -9.37 0.61 11.19
C TYR A 99 -8.01 -0.04 10.89
N TRP A 100 -6.91 0.56 11.36
CA TRP A 100 -5.57 0.00 11.15
C TRP A 100 -5.36 -1.34 11.85
N LYS A 101 -5.89 -1.55 13.06
CA LYS A 101 -5.89 -2.86 13.73
C LYS A 101 -6.62 -3.92 12.91
N TYR A 102 -7.75 -3.57 12.31
CA TYR A 102 -8.49 -4.45 11.42
C TYR A 102 -7.70 -4.79 10.15
N GLU A 103 -7.12 -3.79 9.46
CA GLU A 103 -6.29 -4.00 8.26
C GLU A 103 -5.05 -4.87 8.58
N SER A 104 -4.38 -4.62 9.72
CA SER A 104 -3.24 -5.45 10.16
C SER A 104 -3.65 -6.90 10.39
N LYS A 105 -4.80 -7.10 11.05
CA LYS A 105 -5.32 -8.45 11.28
C LYS A 105 -5.67 -9.15 9.98
N LEU A 106 -6.25 -8.42 9.04
CA LEU A 106 -6.57 -8.94 7.72
C LEU A 106 -5.31 -9.35 6.94
N LYS A 107 -4.27 -8.51 6.94
CA LYS A 107 -2.97 -8.84 6.32
C LYS A 107 -2.34 -10.09 6.95
N GLU A 108 -2.43 -10.23 8.28
CA GLU A 108 -1.93 -11.41 9.00
C GLU A 108 -2.68 -12.68 8.56
N LEU A 109 -4.01 -12.63 8.47
CA LEU A 109 -4.84 -13.76 8.04
C LEU A 109 -4.57 -14.12 6.58
N ASP A 110 -4.45 -13.13 5.71
CA ASP A 110 -4.08 -13.33 4.30
C ASP A 110 -2.73 -14.01 4.15
N HIS A 111 -1.70 -13.50 4.86
CA HIS A 111 -0.37 -14.07 4.86
C HIS A 111 -0.39 -15.54 5.32
N ARG A 112 -1.16 -15.84 6.37
CA ARG A 112 -1.31 -17.22 6.91
C ARG A 112 -2.05 -18.13 5.97
N LEU A 113 -3.04 -17.62 5.22
CA LEU A 113 -3.78 -18.40 4.24
C LEU A 113 -2.91 -18.72 3.02
N TYR A 114 -2.27 -17.72 2.43
CA TYR A 114 -1.36 -17.88 1.30
C TYR A 114 -0.41 -16.69 1.15
N SER A 115 -0.91 -15.49 0.87
CA SER A 115 -0.12 -14.30 0.57
C SER A 115 -0.85 -13.05 1.06
N ALA A 116 -0.15 -12.09 1.64
CA ALA A 116 -0.75 -10.78 1.86
C ALA A 116 -1.19 -10.15 0.53
N VAL A 117 -2.24 -9.31 0.57
CA VAL A 117 -2.81 -8.68 -0.62
C VAL A 117 -2.32 -7.25 -0.75
N GLY A 118 -1.13 -7.13 -1.33
CA GLY A 118 -0.44 -5.86 -1.56
C GLY A 118 0.43 -5.41 -0.39
N ALA A 119 1.44 -4.63 -0.71
CA ALA A 119 2.28 -3.92 0.24
C ALA A 119 1.79 -2.48 0.43
N ALA A 120 2.33 -1.79 1.42
CA ALA A 120 2.09 -0.38 1.69
C ALA A 120 3.41 0.39 1.60
N GLY A 121 3.35 1.61 1.05
CA GLY A 121 4.53 2.41 0.71
C GLY A 121 5.41 2.80 1.88
N GLU A 122 4.88 2.77 3.10
CA GLU A 122 5.58 3.15 4.32
C GLU A 122 6.74 2.20 4.64
N LEU A 123 6.58 0.89 4.34
CA LEU A 123 7.64 -0.11 4.46
C LEU A 123 7.31 -1.36 3.64
N PHE A 124 8.07 -1.60 2.60
CA PHE A 124 8.03 -2.88 1.90
C PHE A 124 9.39 -3.21 1.29
N ALA A 125 9.59 -4.47 0.93
CA ALA A 125 10.81 -4.89 0.26
C ALA A 125 10.50 -5.90 -0.84
N VAL A 126 11.40 -5.97 -1.83
CA VAL A 126 11.26 -6.89 -2.96
C VAL A 126 12.58 -7.56 -3.31
N ARG A 127 12.52 -8.74 -3.92
CA ARG A 127 13.65 -9.25 -4.69
C ARG A 127 13.82 -8.37 -5.93
N ARG A 128 14.99 -7.76 -6.10
CA ARG A 128 15.26 -6.82 -7.18
C ARG A 128 15.00 -7.44 -8.57
N GLU A 129 15.34 -8.69 -8.74
CA GLU A 129 15.17 -9.43 -10.00
C GLU A 129 13.70 -9.58 -10.42
N LEU A 130 12.75 -9.50 -9.47
CA LEU A 130 11.32 -9.59 -9.72
C LEU A 130 10.66 -8.24 -10.02
N TRP A 131 11.43 -7.16 -9.88
CA TRP A 131 10.92 -5.82 -10.18
C TRP A 131 10.61 -5.68 -11.67
N GLN A 132 9.43 -5.20 -11.98
CA GLN A 132 9.03 -4.78 -13.30
C GLN A 132 8.89 -3.27 -13.34
N THR A 133 9.44 -2.63 -14.37
CA THR A 133 9.27 -1.18 -14.57
C THR A 133 7.78 -0.85 -14.63
N LEU A 134 7.36 0.01 -13.71
CA LEU A 134 5.97 0.44 -13.61
C LEU A 134 5.70 1.59 -14.59
N ARG A 135 4.46 1.70 -15.05
CA ARG A 135 4.03 2.87 -15.79
C ARG A 135 4.06 4.09 -14.88
N GLU A 136 4.59 5.20 -15.34
CA GLU A 136 4.81 6.42 -14.55
C GLU A 136 3.51 7.02 -13.97
N ASP A 137 2.37 6.79 -14.65
CA ASP A 137 1.04 7.18 -14.21
C ASP A 137 0.42 6.25 -13.14
N THR A 138 1.22 5.33 -12.54
CA THR A 138 0.74 4.44 -11.48
C THR A 138 0.50 5.20 -10.18
N LEU A 139 -0.74 5.16 -9.66
CA LEU A 139 -1.14 5.89 -8.47
C LEU A 139 -0.83 5.15 -7.16
N LEU A 140 -0.88 3.81 -7.18
CA LEU A 140 -0.58 2.91 -6.06
C LEU A 140 0.57 1.99 -6.48
N ASP A 141 1.77 2.55 -6.52
CA ASP A 141 3.00 1.89 -7.00
C ASP A 141 3.39 0.68 -6.15
N ASP A 142 3.30 0.82 -4.84
CA ASP A 142 3.54 -0.22 -3.83
C ASP A 142 2.62 -1.43 -4.02
N PHE A 143 1.32 -1.16 -4.14
CA PHE A 143 0.30 -2.19 -4.35
C PHE A 143 0.48 -2.89 -5.69
N VAL A 144 0.62 -2.13 -6.78
CA VAL A 144 0.75 -2.70 -8.14
C VAL A 144 2.04 -3.52 -8.25
N CYS A 145 3.17 -2.99 -7.75
CA CYS A 145 4.45 -3.71 -7.76
C CYS A 145 4.35 -5.05 -7.02
N SER A 146 3.89 -5.05 -5.78
CA SER A 146 3.78 -6.26 -4.95
C SER A 146 2.85 -7.29 -5.57
N MET A 147 1.71 -6.87 -6.13
CA MET A 147 0.78 -7.78 -6.79
C MET A 147 1.29 -8.30 -8.15
N LEU A 148 2.11 -7.54 -8.87
CA LEU A 148 2.80 -8.05 -10.06
C LEU A 148 3.83 -9.14 -9.71
N ILE A 149 4.50 -9.03 -8.57
CA ILE A 149 5.39 -10.07 -8.04
C ILE A 149 4.57 -11.31 -7.66
N ALA A 150 3.44 -11.13 -6.97
CA ALA A 150 2.54 -12.24 -6.65
C ALA A 150 1.98 -12.92 -7.91
N ALA A 151 1.69 -12.17 -8.97
CA ALA A 151 1.24 -12.70 -10.26
C ALA A 151 2.29 -13.58 -10.98
N GLN A 152 3.57 -13.46 -10.61
CA GLN A 152 4.66 -14.32 -11.09
C GLN A 152 4.76 -15.65 -10.32
N GLY A 153 3.92 -15.87 -9.32
CA GLY A 153 3.89 -17.10 -8.51
C GLY A 153 4.62 -16.99 -7.17
N TYR A 154 5.16 -15.82 -6.83
CA TYR A 154 5.76 -15.57 -5.52
C TYR A 154 4.71 -15.15 -4.49
N ARG A 155 5.10 -15.21 -3.20
CA ARG A 155 4.25 -14.77 -2.09
C ARG A 155 4.67 -13.37 -1.63
N ILE A 156 3.70 -12.62 -1.12
CA ILE A 156 3.92 -11.42 -0.34
C ILE A 156 3.85 -11.82 1.12
N ALA A 157 4.99 -11.82 1.82
CA ALA A 157 5.02 -12.07 3.24
C ALA A 157 4.60 -10.80 4.01
N TYR A 158 3.86 -10.96 5.11
CA TYR A 158 3.57 -9.88 6.04
C TYR A 158 4.47 -10.01 7.27
N CYS A 159 5.29 -8.98 7.51
CA CYS A 159 6.22 -8.92 8.62
C CYS A 159 5.73 -7.88 9.65
N LYS A 160 5.02 -8.34 10.68
CA LYS A 160 4.44 -7.50 11.72
C LYS A 160 5.49 -6.88 12.64
N GLU A 161 6.64 -7.54 12.79
CA GLU A 161 7.76 -7.15 13.62
C GLU A 161 8.56 -5.99 12.98
N ALA A 162 8.50 -5.85 11.66
CA ALA A 162 9.05 -4.72 10.93
C ALA A 162 7.97 -3.66 10.73
N TYR A 163 8.07 -2.54 11.42
CA TYR A 163 7.05 -1.50 11.33
C TYR A 163 7.62 -0.12 11.04
N ALA A 164 6.80 0.68 10.37
CA ALA A 164 7.01 2.08 10.10
C ALA A 164 6.02 2.92 10.92
N LEU A 165 6.55 3.88 11.66
CA LEU A 165 5.78 4.88 12.40
C LEU A 165 5.56 6.10 11.51
N GLU A 166 4.31 6.46 11.27
CA GLU A 166 3.93 7.67 10.54
C GLU A 166 3.26 8.65 11.49
N SER A 167 3.58 9.94 11.36
CA SER A 167 2.86 11.00 12.06
C SER A 167 1.46 11.14 11.48
N PRO A 168 0.43 11.38 12.31
CA PRO A 168 -0.93 11.59 11.83
C PRO A 168 -0.99 12.79 10.87
N SER A 169 -1.87 12.73 9.87
CA SER A 169 -2.10 13.83 8.93
C SER A 169 -2.54 15.09 9.69
N ALA A 170 -1.82 16.19 9.48
CA ALA A 170 -2.08 17.45 10.18
C ALA A 170 -3.30 18.20 9.63
N ASP A 171 -3.77 17.90 8.40
CA ASP A 171 -4.83 18.64 7.73
C ASP A 171 -5.88 17.73 7.07
N MET A 172 -7.17 18.04 7.29
CA MET A 172 -8.33 17.37 6.69
C MET A 172 -8.36 17.49 5.17
N GLY A 173 -7.83 18.59 4.61
CA GLY A 173 -7.77 18.80 3.16
C GLY A 173 -6.80 17.85 2.47
N GLU A 174 -5.63 17.65 3.05
CA GLU A 174 -4.64 16.68 2.55
C GLU A 174 -5.16 15.24 2.64
N GLU A 175 -5.84 14.90 3.74
CA GLU A 175 -6.47 13.59 3.89
C GLU A 175 -7.55 13.34 2.82
N GLY A 176 -8.34 14.37 2.47
CA GLY A 176 -9.30 14.30 1.38
C GLY A 176 -8.66 14.04 0.00
N LYS A 177 -7.55 14.70 -0.30
CA LYS A 177 -6.76 14.47 -1.53
C LYS A 177 -6.19 13.05 -1.55
N ARG A 178 -5.64 12.59 -0.43
CA ARG A 178 -5.12 11.22 -0.26
C ARG A 178 -6.21 10.17 -0.53
N LYS A 179 -7.40 10.31 0.07
CA LYS A 179 -8.53 9.38 -0.15
C LYS A 179 -8.97 9.34 -1.61
N LYS A 180 -9.07 10.50 -2.29
CA LYS A 180 -9.38 10.57 -3.72
C LYS A 180 -8.33 9.84 -4.56
N ARG A 181 -7.04 10.04 -4.26
CA ARG A 181 -5.94 9.33 -4.93
C ARG A 181 -6.02 7.82 -4.73
N ILE A 182 -6.30 7.37 -3.51
CA ILE A 182 -6.44 5.94 -3.19
C ILE A 182 -7.62 5.33 -3.93
N ALA A 183 -8.77 6.00 -4.01
CA ALA A 183 -9.94 5.52 -4.73
C ALA A 183 -9.66 5.39 -6.24
N ALA A 184 -9.12 6.44 -6.86
CA ALA A 184 -8.74 6.42 -8.27
C ALA A 184 -7.67 5.37 -8.57
N GLY A 185 -6.65 5.29 -7.71
CA GLY A 185 -5.57 4.29 -7.80
C GLY A 185 -6.07 2.86 -7.62
N GLY A 186 -7.07 2.65 -6.77
CA GLY A 186 -7.72 1.34 -6.60
C GLY A 186 -8.37 0.85 -7.88
N LEU A 187 -9.19 1.69 -8.52
CA LEU A 187 -9.82 1.38 -9.81
C LEU A 187 -8.78 1.15 -10.91
N GLN A 188 -7.76 2.01 -10.99
CA GLN A 188 -6.66 1.85 -11.92
C GLN A 188 -5.92 0.52 -11.71
N SER A 189 -5.68 0.14 -10.44
CA SER A 189 -5.00 -1.10 -10.08
C SER A 189 -5.81 -2.33 -10.47
N VAL A 190 -7.14 -2.33 -10.26
CA VAL A 190 -8.00 -3.43 -10.69
C VAL A 190 -7.94 -3.62 -12.20
N TRP A 191 -7.95 -2.53 -12.98
CA TRP A 191 -7.81 -2.61 -14.43
C TRP A 191 -6.44 -3.14 -14.87
N ARG A 192 -5.36 -2.66 -14.25
CA ARG A 192 -3.99 -3.09 -14.59
C ARG A 192 -3.71 -4.54 -14.20
N LEU A 193 -4.26 -4.96 -13.07
CA LEU A 193 -4.11 -6.31 -12.51
C LEU A 193 -5.25 -7.25 -12.90
N ARG A 194 -6.04 -6.93 -13.96
CA ARG A 194 -7.20 -7.72 -14.38
C ARG A 194 -6.88 -9.20 -14.65
N LYS A 195 -5.63 -9.55 -14.94
CA LYS A 195 -5.20 -10.94 -15.08
C LYS A 195 -5.43 -11.74 -13.79
N LEU A 196 -5.30 -11.11 -12.62
CA LEU A 196 -5.54 -11.72 -11.31
C LEU A 196 -7.03 -12.04 -11.05
N LEU A 197 -7.95 -11.56 -11.89
CA LEU A 197 -9.38 -11.90 -11.82
C LEU A 197 -9.69 -13.29 -12.39
N ASN A 198 -8.70 -14.04 -12.84
CA ASN A 198 -8.87 -15.42 -13.34
C ASN A 198 -8.69 -16.44 -12.20
N PRO A 199 -9.78 -17.06 -11.69
CA PRO A 199 -9.72 -18.01 -10.58
C PRO A 199 -8.93 -19.28 -10.93
N PHE A 200 -9.02 -19.74 -12.19
CA PHE A 200 -8.38 -20.97 -12.63
C PHE A 200 -6.84 -20.86 -12.68
N ARG A 201 -6.32 -19.65 -12.86
CA ARG A 201 -4.88 -19.39 -12.90
C ARG A 201 -4.27 -19.07 -11.55
N TYR A 202 -5.01 -18.33 -10.69
CA TYR A 202 -4.46 -17.76 -9.48
C TYR A 202 -5.03 -18.35 -8.18
N GLY A 203 -6.06 -19.20 -8.26
CA GLY A 203 -6.58 -19.97 -7.13
C GLY A 203 -6.82 -19.14 -5.86
N VAL A 204 -6.08 -19.43 -4.78
CA VAL A 204 -6.21 -18.74 -3.49
C VAL A 204 -5.86 -17.26 -3.61
N LEU A 205 -4.84 -16.89 -4.38
CA LEU A 205 -4.48 -15.49 -4.59
C LEU A 205 -5.62 -14.71 -5.26
N TRP A 206 -6.31 -15.33 -6.23
CA TRP A 206 -7.51 -14.73 -6.83
C TRP A 206 -8.57 -14.43 -5.78
N PHE A 207 -8.90 -15.42 -4.92
CA PHE A 207 -9.90 -15.25 -3.86
C PHE A 207 -9.52 -14.09 -2.93
N GLN A 208 -8.28 -14.05 -2.43
CA GLN A 208 -7.79 -13.00 -1.57
C GLN A 208 -7.83 -11.62 -2.26
N TYR A 209 -7.34 -11.53 -3.51
CA TYR A 209 -7.33 -10.29 -4.27
C TYR A 209 -8.75 -9.76 -4.54
N VAL A 210 -9.67 -10.63 -4.97
CA VAL A 210 -11.04 -10.23 -5.30
C VAL A 210 -11.79 -9.80 -4.04
N SER A 211 -11.78 -10.60 -2.98
CA SER A 211 -12.52 -10.33 -1.75
C SER A 211 -12.02 -9.09 -1.01
N HIS A 212 -10.70 -8.88 -0.93
CA HIS A 212 -10.14 -7.82 -0.10
C HIS A 212 -9.89 -6.50 -0.84
N ARG A 213 -9.70 -6.54 -2.17
CA ARG A 213 -9.34 -5.33 -2.93
C ARG A 213 -10.27 -5.05 -4.09
N ALA A 214 -10.47 -5.99 -5.02
CA ALA A 214 -11.23 -5.72 -6.23
C ALA A 214 -12.68 -5.33 -5.93
N LEU A 215 -13.41 -6.12 -5.13
CA LEU A 215 -14.79 -5.80 -4.74
C LEU A 215 -14.89 -4.51 -3.93
N ARG A 216 -13.95 -4.26 -3.03
CA ARG A 216 -13.90 -3.06 -2.21
C ARG A 216 -13.76 -1.77 -3.04
N TRP A 217 -12.99 -1.81 -4.12
CA TRP A 217 -12.77 -0.64 -4.97
C TRP A 217 -13.79 -0.50 -6.10
N THR A 218 -14.54 -1.55 -6.44
CA THR A 218 -15.50 -1.56 -7.55
C THR A 218 -16.94 -1.66 -7.07
N LEU A 219 -17.34 -2.81 -6.55
CA LEU A 219 -18.73 -3.10 -6.21
C LEU A 219 -19.21 -2.37 -4.96
N THR A 220 -18.38 -2.32 -3.90
CA THR A 220 -18.80 -1.73 -2.61
C THR A 220 -19.26 -0.28 -2.72
N PRO A 221 -18.56 0.65 -3.40
CA PRO A 221 -19.04 2.02 -3.57
C PRO A 221 -20.37 2.10 -4.32
N VAL A 222 -20.55 1.27 -5.34
CA VAL A 222 -21.80 1.21 -6.14
C VAL A 222 -22.97 0.75 -5.28
N VAL A 223 -22.77 -0.34 -4.50
CA VAL A 223 -23.79 -0.86 -3.58
C VAL A 223 -24.15 0.17 -2.52
N LEU A 224 -23.17 0.86 -1.92
CA LEU A 224 -23.43 1.92 -0.94
C LEU A 224 -24.28 3.05 -1.51
N VAL A 225 -23.99 3.49 -2.72
CA VAL A 225 -24.80 4.54 -3.40
C VAL A 225 -26.19 4.01 -3.71
N ALA A 226 -26.33 2.74 -4.18
CA ALA A 226 -27.62 2.14 -4.49
C ALA A 226 -28.50 1.89 -3.25
N LEU A 227 -27.90 1.75 -2.07
CA LEU A 227 -28.67 1.62 -0.82
C LEU A 227 -29.47 2.87 -0.49
N LEU A 228 -29.03 4.07 -0.89
CA LEU A 228 -29.76 5.32 -0.62
C LEU A 228 -31.18 5.34 -1.26
N PRO A 229 -31.32 5.21 -2.60
CA PRO A 229 -32.66 5.18 -3.23
C PRO A 229 -33.46 3.96 -2.79
N LEU A 230 -32.83 2.82 -2.51
CA LEU A 230 -33.52 1.65 -2.00
C LEU A 230 -34.15 1.90 -0.62
N ASN A 231 -33.41 2.55 0.30
CA ASN A 231 -33.94 2.93 1.61
C ASN A 231 -35.11 3.92 1.48
N VAL A 232 -35.00 4.91 0.58
CA VAL A 232 -36.10 5.85 0.31
C VAL A 232 -37.36 5.10 -0.23
N ALA A 233 -37.18 4.17 -1.16
CA ALA A 233 -38.27 3.35 -1.70
C ALA A 233 -38.93 2.48 -0.62
N LEU A 234 -38.14 1.89 0.30
CA LEU A 234 -38.65 1.13 1.42
C LEU A 234 -39.46 1.97 2.41
N LEU A 235 -39.04 3.21 2.69
CA LEU A 235 -39.83 4.15 3.50
C LEU A 235 -41.19 4.44 2.90
N TRP A 236 -41.27 4.61 1.57
CA TRP A 236 -42.53 4.86 0.88
C TRP A 236 -43.43 3.62 0.74
N SER A 237 -42.85 2.42 0.78
CA SER A 237 -43.60 1.16 0.69
C SER A 237 -44.37 0.78 1.97
N GLY A 238 -44.26 1.55 3.05
CA GLY A 238 -45.00 1.33 4.30
C GLY A 238 -44.58 0.12 5.12
N HIS A 239 -43.37 -0.38 4.95
CA HIS A 239 -42.77 -1.44 5.77
C HIS A 239 -41.83 -0.94 6.88
N PRO A 240 -42.34 -0.23 7.91
CA PRO A 240 -41.50 0.34 8.97
C PRO A 240 -40.79 -0.74 9.83
N ALA A 241 -41.29 -1.95 9.83
CA ALA A 241 -40.70 -3.07 10.61
C ALA A 241 -39.26 -3.43 10.19
N LEU A 242 -38.85 -3.10 8.95
CA LEU A 242 -37.48 -3.33 8.45
C LEU A 242 -36.46 -2.31 8.98
N TYR A 243 -36.92 -1.24 9.61
CA TYR A 243 -36.07 -0.21 10.21
C TYR A 243 -35.92 -0.34 11.74
N ALA A 244 -36.65 -1.26 12.34
CA ALA A 244 -36.66 -1.47 13.79
C ALA A 244 -35.75 -2.63 14.27
N ALA A 245 -35.07 -3.28 13.31
CA ALA A 245 -34.07 -4.33 13.55
C ALA A 245 -32.66 -3.83 13.27
#